data_a1fefe882487da1cd805ef6be82210c7
#
_entry.id   a1fefe882487da1cd805ef6be82210c7
#
_cell.length_a   1.000
_cell.length_b   1.000
_cell.length_c   1.000
_cell.angle_alpha   90.00
_cell.angle_beta   90.00
_cell.angle_gamma   90.00
#
_symmetry.space_group_name_H-M   'P 1'
#
loop_
_entity.id
_entity.type
_entity.pdbx_description
1 polymer ?
#
loop_
_entity_poly.entity_id
_entity_poly.type
_entity_poly.pdbx_seq_one_letter_code
_entity_poly.pdbx_strand_id
1 'polypeptide(L)'
;MPWLLPREIAPLHQKALDRYLGSLTERLSDPNVDRNALVREELARLLYGRPYEELLEANPLAAMGLDPEGITFEAEYYAATDLEKFRRVKPLLWFWKVLDLTPLGQSVHSGVAIRRALAPFIFKRVGKNPKFFQNVELDRKA
;
A
#
# COMPACT_ATOMS: atom_id res chain seq x y z
N MET A 1 31.18 2.59 13.17
CA MET A 1 30.31 1.42 13.29
C MET A 1 30.03 0.85 11.91
N PRO A 2 30.38 -0.42 11.68
CA PRO A 2 30.08 -1.02 10.38
C PRO A 2 28.57 -1.14 10.20
N TRP A 3 28.11 -0.77 9.02
CA TRP A 3 26.72 -0.96 8.66
C TRP A 3 26.46 -2.41 8.32
N LEU A 4 25.42 -2.98 8.90
CA LEU A 4 24.97 -4.30 8.52
C LEU A 4 24.15 -4.18 7.23
N LEU A 5 24.68 -4.72 6.16
CA LEU A 5 23.95 -4.77 4.90
C LEU A 5 22.87 -5.86 5.00
N PRO A 6 21.68 -5.60 4.46
CA PRO A 6 20.67 -6.62 4.40
C PRO A 6 21.16 -7.77 3.50
N ARG A 7 20.69 -8.97 3.78
CA ARG A 7 20.99 -10.12 2.93
C ARG A 7 20.44 -9.87 1.53
N GLU A 8 21.12 -10.43 0.54
CA GLU A 8 20.59 -10.43 -0.80
C GLU A 8 19.24 -11.18 -0.81
N ILE A 9 18.30 -10.64 -1.57
CA ILE A 9 17.01 -11.27 -1.72
C ILE A 9 17.16 -12.55 -2.54
N ALA A 10 16.53 -13.65 -2.09
CA ALA A 10 16.55 -14.90 -2.84
C ALA A 10 15.91 -14.72 -4.22
N PRO A 11 16.44 -15.40 -5.27
CA PRO A 11 15.92 -15.24 -6.64
C PRO A 11 14.42 -15.46 -6.76
N LEU A 12 13.87 -16.42 -6.03
CA LEU A 12 12.44 -16.70 -6.04
C LEU A 12 11.62 -15.52 -5.49
N HIS A 13 12.10 -14.92 -4.40
CA HIS A 13 11.44 -13.76 -3.80
C HIS A 13 11.56 -12.52 -4.68
N GLN A 14 12.73 -12.32 -5.29
CA GLN A 14 12.93 -11.19 -6.21
C GLN A 14 11.98 -11.30 -7.41
N LYS A 15 11.86 -12.49 -7.98
CA LYS A 15 10.96 -12.73 -9.11
C LYS A 15 9.49 -12.49 -8.72
N ALA A 16 9.08 -12.97 -7.55
CA ALA A 16 7.73 -12.76 -7.05
C ALA A 16 7.45 -11.26 -6.80
N LEU A 17 8.41 -10.56 -6.20
CA LEU A 17 8.29 -9.14 -5.92
C LEU A 17 8.21 -8.32 -7.21
N ASP A 18 9.08 -8.59 -8.19
CA ASP A 18 9.07 -7.89 -9.47
C ASP A 18 7.76 -8.08 -10.21
N ARG A 19 7.23 -9.29 -10.21
CA ARG A 19 5.94 -9.60 -10.83
C ARG A 19 4.80 -8.86 -10.13
N TYR A 20 4.81 -8.85 -8.81
CA TYR A 20 3.81 -8.16 -8.02
C TYR A 20 3.83 -6.65 -8.29
N LEU A 21 5.01 -6.04 -8.23
CA LEU A 21 5.17 -4.60 -8.46
C LEU A 21 4.76 -4.19 -9.87
N GLY A 22 5.12 -4.99 -10.87
CA GLY A 22 4.72 -4.73 -12.25
C GLY A 22 3.21 -4.72 -12.42
N SER A 23 2.54 -5.70 -11.86
CA SER A 23 1.07 -5.80 -11.89
C SER A 23 0.40 -4.65 -11.13
N LEU A 24 0.91 -4.32 -9.94
CA LEU A 24 0.36 -3.24 -9.13
C LEU A 24 0.48 -1.89 -9.84
N THR A 25 1.66 -1.60 -10.37
CA THR A 25 1.93 -0.34 -11.07
C THR A 25 1.06 -0.21 -12.32
N GLU A 26 0.92 -1.29 -13.09
CA GLU A 26 0.08 -1.31 -14.28
C GLU A 26 -1.38 -0.97 -13.94
N ARG A 27 -1.92 -1.61 -12.90
CA ARG A 27 -3.31 -1.36 -12.48
C ARG A 27 -3.51 0.04 -11.92
N LEU A 28 -2.56 0.56 -11.14
CA LEU A 28 -2.64 1.91 -10.60
C LEU A 28 -2.50 2.99 -11.67
N SER A 29 -1.85 2.66 -12.79
CA SER A 29 -1.71 3.60 -13.91
C SER A 29 -2.98 3.75 -14.73
N ASP A 30 -3.95 2.86 -14.57
CA ASP A 30 -5.25 2.99 -15.21
C ASP A 30 -6.06 4.09 -14.50
N PRO A 31 -6.41 5.19 -15.19
CA PRO A 31 -7.16 6.28 -14.56
C PRO A 31 -8.58 5.89 -14.13
N ASN A 32 -9.10 4.79 -14.66
CA ASN A 32 -10.44 4.29 -14.34
C ASN A 32 -10.46 3.20 -13.29
N VAL A 33 -9.31 2.85 -12.71
CA VAL A 33 -9.25 1.81 -11.69
C VAL A 33 -9.99 2.26 -10.43
N ASP A 34 -10.79 1.35 -9.88
CA ASP A 34 -11.38 1.55 -8.56
C ASP A 34 -10.32 1.22 -7.51
N ARG A 35 -9.70 2.26 -6.94
CA ARG A 35 -8.63 2.09 -5.97
C ARG A 35 -9.10 1.46 -4.67
N ASN A 36 -10.34 1.67 -4.26
CA ASN A 36 -10.89 1.01 -3.07
C ASN A 36 -10.97 -0.50 -3.29
N ALA A 37 -11.51 -0.91 -4.42
CA ALA A 37 -11.59 -2.33 -4.78
C ALA A 37 -10.21 -2.95 -4.94
N LEU A 38 -9.28 -2.23 -5.56
CA LEU A 38 -7.90 -2.70 -5.72
C LEU A 38 -7.24 -2.94 -4.36
N VAL A 39 -7.35 -2.00 -3.45
CA VAL A 39 -6.72 -2.10 -2.13
C VAL A 39 -7.34 -3.25 -1.32
N ARG A 40 -8.66 -3.40 -1.33
CA ARG A 40 -9.32 -4.54 -0.67
C ARG A 40 -8.76 -5.86 -1.18
N GLU A 41 -8.67 -6.01 -2.50
CA GLU A 41 -8.19 -7.23 -3.13
C GLU A 41 -6.72 -7.49 -2.81
N GLU A 42 -5.87 -6.46 -2.91
CA GLU A 42 -4.44 -6.61 -2.63
C GLU A 42 -4.19 -6.98 -1.17
N LEU A 43 -4.86 -6.33 -0.24
CA LEU A 43 -4.71 -6.65 1.17
C LEU A 43 -5.21 -8.06 1.48
N ALA A 44 -6.32 -8.49 0.89
CA ALA A 44 -6.82 -9.84 1.08
C ALA A 44 -5.81 -10.89 0.61
N ARG A 45 -5.22 -10.68 -0.57
CA ARG A 45 -4.24 -11.61 -1.12
C ARG A 45 -2.92 -11.61 -0.34
N LEU A 46 -2.43 -10.43 0.04
CA LEU A 46 -1.17 -10.33 0.77
C LEU A 46 -1.26 -10.84 2.20
N LEU A 47 -2.37 -10.55 2.90
CA LEU A 47 -2.50 -10.89 4.31
C LEU A 47 -3.14 -12.25 4.56
N TYR A 48 -4.06 -12.66 3.70
CA TYR A 48 -4.84 -13.88 3.90
C TYR A 48 -4.68 -14.91 2.79
N GLY A 49 -3.98 -14.57 1.72
CA GLY A 49 -3.69 -15.50 0.64
C GLY A 49 -4.88 -15.90 -0.21
N ARG A 50 -5.94 -15.09 -0.23
CA ARG A 50 -7.16 -15.39 -0.98
C ARG A 50 -7.81 -14.14 -1.57
N PRO A 51 -8.65 -14.28 -2.61
CA PRO A 51 -9.41 -13.17 -3.13
C PRO A 51 -10.33 -12.54 -2.08
N TYR A 52 -10.57 -11.24 -2.20
CA TYR A 52 -11.42 -10.53 -1.24
C TYR A 52 -12.83 -11.13 -1.12
N GLU A 53 -13.44 -11.54 -2.23
CA GLU A 53 -14.76 -12.15 -2.21
C GLU A 53 -14.81 -13.44 -1.40
N GLU A 54 -13.79 -14.29 -1.52
CA GLU A 54 -13.69 -15.50 -0.71
C GLU A 54 -13.49 -15.17 0.76
N LEU A 55 -12.65 -14.18 1.04
CA LEU A 55 -12.44 -13.75 2.42
C LEU A 55 -13.73 -13.20 3.03
N LEU A 56 -14.48 -12.43 2.27
CA LEU A 56 -15.74 -11.85 2.71
C LEU A 56 -16.76 -12.93 3.12
N GLU A 57 -16.80 -14.03 2.38
CA GLU A 57 -17.67 -15.17 2.73
C GLU A 57 -17.15 -15.96 3.91
N ALA A 58 -15.84 -16.24 3.93
CA ALA A 58 -15.25 -17.11 4.95
C ALA A 58 -15.06 -16.39 6.28
N ASN A 59 -14.71 -15.11 6.26
CA ASN A 59 -14.45 -14.32 7.46
C ASN A 59 -14.82 -12.86 7.21
N PRO A 60 -16.13 -12.54 7.30
CA PRO A 60 -16.60 -11.17 7.03
C PRO A 60 -15.95 -10.10 7.91
N LEU A 61 -15.65 -10.46 9.15
CA LEU A 61 -15.04 -9.51 10.09
C LEU A 61 -13.63 -9.13 9.66
N ALA A 62 -12.83 -10.10 9.22
CA ALA A 62 -11.50 -9.82 8.70
C ALA A 62 -11.57 -8.98 7.43
N ALA A 63 -12.50 -9.29 6.54
CA ALA A 63 -12.71 -8.53 5.30
C ALA A 63 -13.10 -7.07 5.58
N MET A 64 -13.94 -6.84 6.60
CA MET A 64 -14.36 -5.50 7.00
C MET A 64 -13.18 -4.60 7.35
N GLY A 65 -12.15 -5.14 8.01
CA GLY A 65 -10.96 -4.39 8.39
C GLY A 65 -10.06 -4.00 7.21
N LEU A 66 -10.27 -4.57 6.02
CA LEU A 66 -9.44 -4.27 4.86
C LEU A 66 -10.00 -3.13 3.99
N ASP A 67 -11.23 -2.73 4.25
CA ASP A 67 -11.93 -1.77 3.40
C ASP A 67 -11.52 -0.33 3.70
N PRO A 68 -10.89 0.38 2.71
CA PRO A 68 -10.53 1.79 2.90
C PRO A 68 -11.73 2.70 3.20
N GLU A 69 -12.92 2.35 2.70
CA GLU A 69 -14.12 3.14 2.91
C GLU A 69 -14.64 3.04 4.35
N GLY A 70 -14.23 2.02 5.10
CA GLY A 70 -14.58 1.87 6.50
C GLY A 70 -13.73 2.69 7.46
N ILE A 71 -12.79 3.48 6.96
CA ILE A 71 -11.82 4.20 7.77
C ILE A 71 -11.97 5.70 7.53
N THR A 72 -11.77 6.48 8.59
CA THR A 72 -11.73 7.94 8.51
C THR A 72 -10.39 8.42 9.00
N PHE A 73 -9.65 9.13 8.13
CA PHE A 73 -8.41 9.77 8.51
C PHE A 73 -8.67 11.14 9.12
N GLU A 74 -7.75 11.59 9.95
CA GLU A 74 -7.86 12.90 10.61
C GLU A 74 -8.13 14.04 9.62
N ALA A 75 -7.48 14.01 8.45
CA ALA A 75 -7.67 15.05 7.43
C ALA A 75 -9.11 15.19 6.96
N GLU A 76 -9.93 14.15 7.07
CA GLU A 76 -11.33 14.17 6.65
C GLU A 76 -12.23 14.92 7.61
N TYR A 77 -11.81 15.11 8.86
CA TYR A 77 -12.56 15.87 9.84
C TYR A 77 -12.40 17.37 9.67
N TYR A 78 -11.38 17.81 8.93
CA TYR A 78 -11.08 19.23 8.75
C TYR A 78 -11.38 19.64 7.31
N ALA A 79 -12.20 20.67 7.16
CA ALA A 79 -12.67 21.15 5.86
C ALA A 79 -11.59 21.82 4.99
N ALA A 80 -10.33 21.84 5.44
CA ALA A 80 -9.23 22.49 4.73
C ALA A 80 -8.60 21.65 3.62
N THR A 81 -9.09 20.43 3.41
CA THR A 81 -8.53 19.49 2.43
C THR A 81 -9.42 19.40 1.19
N ASP A 82 -8.82 19.33 0.01
CA ASP A 82 -9.53 19.00 -1.22
C ASP A 82 -10.02 17.55 -1.13
N LEU A 83 -11.30 17.36 -0.89
CA LEU A 83 -11.91 16.07 -0.65
C LEU A 83 -11.82 15.13 -1.85
N GLU A 84 -11.89 15.65 -3.08
CA GLU A 84 -11.79 14.79 -4.27
C GLU A 84 -10.38 14.22 -4.42
N LYS A 85 -9.36 15.06 -4.27
CA LYS A 85 -7.99 14.60 -4.30
C LYS A 85 -7.71 13.64 -3.16
N PHE A 86 -8.22 13.93 -1.98
CA PHE A 86 -8.05 13.07 -0.82
C PHE A 86 -8.68 11.70 -1.04
N ARG A 87 -9.89 11.64 -1.58
CA ARG A 87 -10.58 10.38 -1.87
C ARG A 87 -9.81 9.49 -2.85
N ARG A 88 -9.09 10.09 -3.79
CA ARG A 88 -8.26 9.34 -4.72
C ARG A 88 -7.02 8.75 -4.05
N VAL A 89 -6.48 9.45 -3.07
CA VAL A 89 -5.26 9.05 -2.37
C VAL A 89 -5.56 8.15 -1.17
N LYS A 90 -6.71 8.34 -0.53
CA LYS A 90 -7.10 7.63 0.69
C LYS A 90 -6.90 6.10 0.64
N PRO A 91 -7.34 5.38 -0.41
CA PRO A 91 -7.14 3.94 -0.46
C PRO A 91 -5.66 3.57 -0.40
N LEU A 92 -4.79 4.33 -1.06
CA LEU A 92 -3.37 4.07 -1.08
C LEU A 92 -2.70 4.44 0.25
N LEU A 93 -3.17 5.46 0.94
CA LEU A 93 -2.73 5.77 2.29
C LEU A 93 -3.08 4.65 3.26
N TRP A 94 -4.26 4.09 3.11
CA TRP A 94 -4.68 2.94 3.92
C TRP A 94 -3.83 1.71 3.62
N PHE A 95 -3.56 1.43 2.34
CA PHE A 95 -2.66 0.36 1.94
C PHE A 95 -1.28 0.53 2.60
N TRP A 96 -0.72 1.73 2.53
CA TRP A 96 0.56 2.05 3.14
C TRP A 96 0.54 1.81 4.65
N LYS A 97 -0.49 2.31 5.31
CA LYS A 97 -0.62 2.16 6.77
C LYS A 97 -0.74 0.70 7.20
N VAL A 98 -1.54 -0.09 6.51
CA VAL A 98 -1.67 -1.53 6.79
C VAL A 98 -0.35 -2.25 6.52
N LEU A 99 0.32 -1.90 5.42
CA LEU A 99 1.63 -2.46 5.09
C LEU A 99 2.63 -2.27 6.24
N ASP A 100 2.65 -1.09 6.86
CA ASP A 100 3.52 -0.79 7.99
C ASP A 100 3.27 -1.72 9.19
N LEU A 101 2.09 -2.26 9.32
CA LEU A 101 1.70 -3.16 10.41
C LEU A 101 1.94 -4.64 10.09
N THR A 102 2.50 -4.95 8.93
CA THR A 102 2.68 -6.33 8.47
C THR A 102 4.16 -6.69 8.36
N PRO A 103 4.50 -8.00 8.48
CA PRO A 103 5.87 -8.45 8.23
C PRO A 103 6.38 -8.08 6.84
N LEU A 104 5.52 -8.09 5.85
CA LEU A 104 5.87 -7.72 4.48
C LEU A 104 6.37 -6.28 4.39
N GLY A 105 5.74 -5.37 5.11
CA GLY A 105 6.14 -3.97 5.18
C GLY A 105 7.38 -3.73 6.03
N GLN A 106 7.67 -4.61 6.97
CA GLN A 106 8.88 -4.55 7.80
C GLN A 106 10.10 -5.06 7.07
N SER A 107 9.93 -5.93 6.08
CA SER A 107 11.03 -6.43 5.28
C SER A 107 11.68 -5.29 4.49
N VAL A 108 13.00 -5.18 4.58
CA VAL A 108 13.76 -4.15 3.86
C VAL A 108 13.53 -4.26 2.35
N HIS A 109 13.47 -5.48 1.83
CA HIS A 109 13.29 -5.68 0.39
C HIS A 109 11.88 -5.35 -0.07
N SER A 110 10.88 -6.02 0.49
CA SER A 110 9.49 -5.85 0.06
C SER A 110 8.88 -4.53 0.52
N GLY A 111 9.12 -4.13 1.77
CA GLY A 111 8.54 -2.90 2.31
C GLY A 111 8.99 -1.67 1.54
N VAL A 112 10.30 -1.50 1.34
CA VAL A 112 10.85 -0.36 0.62
C VAL A 112 10.37 -0.36 -0.84
N ALA A 113 10.37 -1.54 -1.50
CA ALA A 113 9.98 -1.64 -2.90
C ALA A 113 8.50 -1.33 -3.12
N ILE A 114 7.63 -1.84 -2.25
CA ILE A 114 6.18 -1.58 -2.37
C ILE A 114 5.86 -0.11 -2.10
N ARG A 115 6.46 0.49 -1.06
CA ARG A 115 6.26 1.91 -0.78
C ARG A 115 6.77 2.79 -1.93
N ARG A 116 7.90 2.43 -2.52
CA ARG A 116 8.42 3.14 -3.70
C ARG A 116 7.45 3.06 -4.88
N ALA A 117 6.82 1.91 -5.08
CA ALA A 117 5.84 1.73 -6.15
C ALA A 117 4.56 2.54 -5.91
N LEU A 118 4.14 2.69 -4.66
CA LEU A 118 2.94 3.46 -4.30
C LEU A 118 3.16 4.96 -4.33
N ALA A 119 4.37 5.42 -4.02
CA ALA A 119 4.66 6.83 -3.79
C ALA A 119 4.27 7.76 -4.96
N PRO A 120 4.51 7.42 -6.25
CA PRO A 120 4.11 8.30 -7.35
C PRO A 120 2.60 8.54 -7.46
N PHE A 121 1.80 7.66 -6.88
CA PHE A 121 0.34 7.77 -6.90
C PHE A 121 -0.22 8.50 -5.67
N ILE A 122 0.64 8.76 -4.67
CA ILE A 122 0.27 9.42 -3.43
C ILE A 122 0.82 10.86 -3.40
N PHE A 123 2.10 11.03 -3.75
CA PHE A 123 2.81 12.30 -3.64
C PHE A 123 2.86 13.03 -4.97
N LYS A 124 2.87 14.36 -4.93
CA LYS A 124 3.01 15.18 -6.13
C LYS A 124 4.35 14.98 -6.83
N ARG A 125 5.40 14.82 -6.03
CA ARG A 125 6.77 14.67 -6.54
C ARG A 125 7.50 13.60 -5.74
N VAL A 126 8.20 12.75 -6.46
CA VAL A 126 9.05 11.74 -5.86
C VAL A 126 10.39 11.79 -6.59
N GLY A 127 11.48 11.90 -5.85
CA GLY A 127 12.81 11.88 -6.43
C GLY A 127 13.17 10.51 -6.99
N LYS A 128 14.35 10.40 -7.60
CA LYS A 128 14.87 9.12 -8.09
C LYS A 128 15.25 8.24 -6.90
N ASN A 129 14.94 6.96 -6.97
CA ASN A 129 15.30 5.95 -5.97
C ASN A 129 14.91 6.30 -4.54
N PRO A 130 13.65 6.70 -4.29
CA PRO A 130 13.22 6.99 -2.92
C PRO A 130 13.24 5.72 -2.07
N LYS A 131 13.51 5.89 -0.77
CA LYS A 131 13.47 4.80 0.20
C LYS A 131 12.57 5.19 1.34
N PHE A 132 11.44 4.50 1.46
CA PHE A 132 10.50 4.70 2.55
C PHE A 132 10.54 3.48 3.46
N PHE A 133 10.87 3.70 4.72
CA PHE A 133 10.87 2.66 5.73
C PHE A 133 9.52 2.64 6.46
N GLN A 134 9.34 1.65 7.32
CA GLN A 134 8.12 1.51 8.11
C GLN A 134 7.92 2.70 9.06
N ASN A 135 6.68 2.93 9.42
CA ASN A 135 6.27 3.96 10.39
C ASN A 135 6.57 5.41 9.97
N VAL A 136 6.66 5.66 8.67
CA VAL A 136 6.73 7.02 8.16
C VAL A 136 5.33 7.62 8.24
N GLU A 137 5.18 8.75 8.93
CA GLU A 137 3.90 9.45 8.97
C GLU A 137 3.64 10.17 7.65
N LEU A 138 2.42 9.99 7.14
CA LEU A 138 1.96 10.64 5.93
C LEU A 138 0.89 11.66 6.31
N ASP A 139 1.20 12.93 6.10
CA ASP A 139 0.24 13.98 6.38
C ASP A 139 -0.50 14.42 5.11
N ARG A 140 -1.47 15.33 5.30
CA ARG A 140 -2.31 15.84 4.22
C ARG A 140 -1.57 16.67 3.18
N LYS A 141 -0.33 17.04 3.44
CA LYS A 141 0.53 17.79 2.51
C LYS A 141 1.37 16.89 1.63
N ALA A 142 1.37 15.63 1.91
CA ALA A 142 2.15 14.64 1.16
C ALA A 142 1.67 14.47 -0.28
#